data_b85ab5706ca0e342ae8d641660f4a95a
#
_entry.id   b85ab5706ca0e342ae8d641660f4a95a
#
_cell.length_a   1.000
_cell.length_b   1.000
_cell.length_c   1.000
_cell.angle_alpha   90.00
_cell.angle_beta   90.00
_cell.angle_gamma   90.00
#
_symmetry.space_group_name_H-M   'P 1'
#
loop_
_entity.id
_entity.type
_entity.pdbx_description
1 polymer ?
#
loop_
_entity_poly.entity_id
_entity_poly.type
_entity_poly.pdbx_seq_one_letter_code
_entity_poly.pdbx_strand_id
1 'polypeptide(L)'
;TCALPIFMTLLTIWPIQEGKIVGLVLLAGVFALTMYYMSGGRKPYIRRVAGLDAIEDAVGRSTEMGKPVVCSYGWAFGSFDYWTVAGLRILSHVAKLCAQTNTRMIVPTGGSTGSFIVRPVAVEIVKNAWEAEGRPEGFNENDMPFLSGSQFAMGSGYAGILLSERPGSMILAGSSAADAMMIAEVSNQVGAITITSPTYIGNVAALACASDYVMIGEEAIAAGSYLSQDPSQLASIRTQDIYKFIGIGLIILGWVLSALNSTLIQDILST
;
A
#
# COMPACT_ATOMS: atom_id res chain seq x y z
N THR A 1 -0.22 30.39 16.06
CA THR A 1 0.94 30.97 16.78
C THR A 1 1.53 30.09 17.87
N CYS A 2 0.96 28.90 18.17
CA CYS A 2 1.47 27.99 19.21
C CYS A 2 2.41 26.88 18.70
N ALA A 3 2.58 26.70 17.41
CA ALA A 3 3.47 25.67 16.87
C ALA A 3 4.96 26.05 16.83
N LEU A 4 5.27 27.34 16.76
CA LEU A 4 6.64 27.85 16.69
C LEU A 4 7.49 27.54 17.94
N PRO A 5 7.00 27.71 19.18
CA PRO A 5 7.81 27.42 20.37
C PRO A 5 8.08 25.93 20.58
N ILE A 6 7.15 25.05 20.16
CA ILE A 6 7.35 23.57 20.22
C ILE A 6 8.43 23.14 19.22
N PHE A 7 8.46 23.73 18.03
CA PHE A 7 9.47 23.45 17.03
C PHE A 7 10.86 23.95 17.46
N MET A 8 10.92 25.13 18.08
CA MET A 8 12.17 25.66 18.63
C MET A 8 12.68 24.86 19.84
N THR A 9 11.81 24.39 20.72
CA THR A 9 12.22 23.52 21.84
C THR A 9 12.67 22.15 21.37
N LEU A 10 12.11 21.57 20.33
CA LEU A 10 12.60 20.34 19.71
C LEU A 10 13.99 20.52 19.08
N LEU A 11 14.27 21.68 18.50
CA LEU A 11 15.60 22.01 17.97
C LEU A 11 16.67 22.24 19.06
N THR A 12 16.27 22.69 20.26
CA THR A 12 17.21 22.91 21.37
C THR A 12 17.45 21.69 22.26
N ILE A 13 16.52 20.74 22.29
CA ILE A 13 16.64 19.49 23.09
C ILE A 13 17.47 18.42 22.36
N TRP A 14 17.60 18.51 21.05
CA TRP A 14 18.40 17.55 20.28
C TRP A 14 19.64 18.25 19.71
N PRO A 15 20.86 17.87 20.15
CA PRO A 15 22.06 18.39 19.51
C PRO A 15 22.00 18.03 18.01
N ILE A 16 21.92 19.04 17.17
CA ILE A 16 21.93 18.86 15.71
C ILE A 16 23.33 18.38 15.36
N GLN A 17 23.51 17.09 15.26
CA GLN A 17 24.70 16.53 14.63
C GLN A 17 24.68 16.97 13.16
N GLU A 18 25.80 17.40 12.65
CA GLU A 18 25.90 18.07 11.33
C GLU A 18 25.32 17.22 10.19
N GLY A 19 25.44 15.89 10.22
CA GLY A 19 24.79 14.98 9.26
C GLY A 19 23.24 15.05 9.26
N LYS A 20 22.61 15.61 10.29
CA LYS A 20 21.15 15.82 10.32
C LYS A 20 20.71 17.05 9.55
N ILE A 21 21.60 18.03 9.34
CA ILE A 21 21.33 19.20 8.52
C ILE A 21 21.13 18.78 7.06
N VAL A 22 21.96 17.88 6.55
CA VAL A 22 21.82 17.31 5.20
C VAL A 22 20.48 16.61 5.06
N GLY A 23 20.09 15.79 6.06
CA GLY A 23 18.79 15.13 6.09
C GLY A 23 17.62 16.12 6.09
N LEU A 24 17.73 17.23 6.85
CA LEU A 24 16.69 18.26 6.91
C LEU A 24 16.58 19.05 5.60
N VAL A 25 17.70 19.37 4.96
CA VAL A 25 17.73 20.02 3.64
C VAL A 25 17.11 19.08 2.57
N LEU A 26 17.44 17.80 2.58
CA LEU A 26 16.84 16.82 1.69
C LEU A 26 15.32 16.73 1.92
N LEU A 27 14.87 16.65 3.15
CA LEU A 27 13.44 16.61 3.49
C LEU A 27 12.70 17.87 3.02
N ALA A 28 13.28 19.05 3.27
CA ALA A 28 12.74 20.33 2.81
C ALA A 28 12.68 20.39 1.27
N GLY A 29 13.70 19.86 0.60
CA GLY A 29 13.74 19.74 -0.87
C GLY A 29 12.64 18.83 -1.41
N VAL A 30 12.40 17.65 -0.78
CA VAL A 30 11.27 16.76 -1.10
C VAL A 30 9.94 17.50 -1.00
N PHE A 31 9.75 18.20 0.12
CA PHE A 31 8.52 18.94 0.37
C PHE A 31 8.31 20.04 -0.68
N ALA A 32 9.34 20.86 -0.93
CA ALA A 32 9.30 21.95 -1.92
C ALA A 32 9.01 21.40 -3.34
N LEU A 33 9.65 20.30 -3.73
CA LEU A 33 9.46 19.67 -5.04
C LEU A 33 8.05 19.11 -5.19
N THR A 34 7.54 18.46 -4.15
CA THR A 34 6.16 17.95 -4.13
C THR A 34 5.15 19.09 -4.28
N MET A 35 5.34 20.17 -3.51
CA MET A 35 4.51 21.39 -3.61
C MET A 35 4.57 22.03 -4.99
N TYR A 36 5.75 22.08 -5.61
CA TYR A 36 5.93 22.61 -6.96
C TYR A 36 5.12 21.79 -7.99
N TYR A 37 5.17 20.46 -7.93
CA TYR A 37 4.39 19.60 -8.83
C TYR A 37 2.89 19.72 -8.57
N MET A 38 2.46 19.84 -7.32
CA MET A 38 1.04 20.04 -6.97
C MET A 38 0.52 21.39 -7.50
N SER A 39 1.25 22.49 -7.28
CA SER A 39 0.82 23.83 -7.68
C SER A 39 0.77 24.02 -9.20
N GLY A 40 1.61 23.29 -9.93
CA GLY A 40 1.67 23.36 -11.39
C GLY A 40 0.53 22.69 -12.14
N GLY A 41 -0.42 22.01 -11.45
CA GLY A 41 -1.54 21.27 -12.07
C GLY A 41 -1.08 20.15 -13.03
N ARG A 42 0.21 19.85 -13.06
CA ARG A 42 0.79 18.84 -13.94
C ARG A 42 0.53 17.45 -13.35
N LYS A 43 -0.17 16.60 -14.10
CA LYS A 43 -0.32 15.19 -13.75
C LYS A 43 0.91 14.44 -14.28
N PRO A 44 1.87 14.05 -13.41
CA PRO A 44 3.01 13.26 -13.86
C PRO A 44 2.52 11.90 -14.37
N TYR A 45 3.17 11.42 -15.42
CA TYR A 45 2.88 10.08 -15.95
C TYR A 45 3.35 9.03 -14.95
N ILE A 46 2.45 8.15 -14.55
CA ILE A 46 2.75 6.94 -13.79
C ILE A 46 2.44 5.75 -14.70
N ARG A 47 3.40 4.83 -14.81
CA ARG A 47 3.21 3.59 -15.55
C ARG A 47 2.10 2.77 -14.89
N ARG A 48 1.21 2.20 -15.68
CA ARG A 48 0.24 1.22 -15.19
C ARG A 48 0.97 0.00 -14.60
N VAL A 49 0.57 -0.41 -13.42
CA VAL A 49 1.17 -1.53 -12.71
C VAL A 49 0.49 -2.82 -13.17
N ALA A 50 1.27 -3.84 -13.54
CA ALA A 50 0.73 -5.11 -14.01
C ALA A 50 -0.23 -5.79 -13.01
N GLY A 51 -0.03 -5.55 -11.71
CA GLY A 51 -0.94 -6.03 -10.67
C GLY A 51 -2.37 -5.45 -10.76
N LEU A 52 -2.55 -4.25 -11.34
CA LEU A 52 -3.90 -3.70 -11.55
C LEU A 52 -4.64 -4.41 -12.70
N ASP A 53 -3.94 -4.71 -13.77
CA ASP A 53 -4.50 -5.50 -14.88
C ASP A 53 -4.90 -6.89 -14.39
N ALA A 54 -4.04 -7.51 -13.56
CA ALA A 54 -4.32 -8.79 -12.94
C ALA A 54 -5.55 -8.76 -12.02
N ILE A 55 -5.81 -7.66 -11.32
CA ILE A 55 -7.00 -7.49 -10.48
C ILE A 55 -8.27 -7.48 -11.35
N GLU A 56 -8.27 -6.73 -12.44
CA GLU A 56 -9.40 -6.67 -13.36
C GLU A 56 -9.72 -8.06 -13.94
N ASP A 57 -8.70 -8.79 -14.38
CA ASP A 57 -8.82 -10.16 -14.91
C ASP A 57 -9.30 -11.14 -13.83
N ALA A 58 -8.78 -11.04 -12.60
CA ALA A 58 -9.14 -11.93 -11.50
C ALA A 58 -10.60 -11.74 -11.06
N VAL A 59 -11.09 -10.50 -10.98
CA VAL A 59 -12.51 -10.22 -10.71
C VAL A 59 -13.39 -10.74 -11.85
N GLY A 60 -13.00 -10.51 -13.11
CA GLY A 60 -13.73 -11.02 -14.27
C GLY A 60 -13.88 -12.55 -14.24
N ARG A 61 -12.77 -13.26 -14.02
CA ARG A 61 -12.79 -14.74 -13.90
C ARG A 61 -13.63 -15.23 -12.71
N SER A 62 -13.57 -14.54 -11.56
CA SER A 62 -14.39 -14.88 -10.40
C SER A 62 -15.88 -14.77 -10.73
N THR A 63 -16.25 -13.70 -11.46
CA THR A 63 -17.61 -13.46 -11.96
C THR A 63 -18.06 -14.60 -12.90
N GLU A 64 -17.25 -14.97 -13.88
CA GLU A 64 -17.55 -16.05 -14.83
C GLU A 64 -17.74 -17.40 -14.12
N MET A 65 -16.97 -17.66 -13.06
CA MET A 65 -17.09 -18.88 -12.26
C MET A 65 -18.25 -18.84 -11.25
N GLY A 66 -18.93 -17.71 -11.08
CA GLY A 66 -19.94 -17.52 -10.03
C GLY A 66 -19.38 -17.61 -8.62
N LYS A 67 -18.09 -17.33 -8.42
CA LYS A 67 -17.40 -17.42 -7.13
C LYS A 67 -17.18 -16.03 -6.53
N PRO A 68 -17.13 -15.90 -5.19
CA PRO A 68 -16.85 -14.62 -4.56
C PRO A 68 -15.39 -14.18 -4.79
N VAL A 69 -15.17 -12.89 -4.67
CA VAL A 69 -13.85 -12.27 -4.58
C VAL A 69 -13.54 -12.00 -3.10
N VAL A 70 -12.39 -12.46 -2.62
CA VAL A 70 -11.91 -12.11 -1.28
C VAL A 70 -10.84 -11.03 -1.41
N CYS A 71 -11.06 -9.88 -0.78
CA CYS A 71 -10.11 -8.76 -0.82
C CYS A 71 -9.85 -8.23 0.59
N SER A 72 -8.60 -7.96 0.93
CA SER A 72 -8.23 -7.34 2.20
C SER A 72 -7.28 -6.18 1.98
N TYR A 73 -7.44 -5.14 2.80
CA TYR A 73 -6.50 -4.02 2.90
C TYR A 73 -5.30 -4.31 3.83
N GLY A 74 -5.15 -5.58 4.22
CA GLY A 74 -4.08 -6.05 5.07
C GLY A 74 -4.34 -5.85 6.57
N TRP A 75 -3.29 -6.05 7.34
CA TRP A 75 -3.28 -5.87 8.80
C TRP A 75 -3.03 -4.40 9.15
N ALA A 76 -4.01 -3.74 9.77
CA ALA A 76 -3.84 -2.36 10.24
C ALA A 76 -3.05 -2.33 11.55
N PHE A 77 -1.76 -2.01 11.49
CA PHE A 77 -0.84 -2.05 12.63
C PHE A 77 -1.07 -1.00 13.73
N GLY A 78 -1.92 -0.04 13.54
CA GLY A 78 -2.20 0.93 14.62
C GLY A 78 -2.78 2.26 14.16
N SER A 79 -2.64 2.60 12.90
CA SER A 79 -3.13 3.88 12.35
C SER A 79 -3.25 3.81 10.84
N PHE A 80 -3.71 4.90 10.24
CA PHE A 80 -3.65 5.10 8.80
C PHE A 80 -2.19 5.30 8.35
N ASP A 81 -1.46 4.21 8.17
CA ASP A 81 -0.18 4.26 7.50
C ASP A 81 -0.36 4.31 5.97
N TYR A 82 0.73 4.64 5.26
CA TYR A 82 0.69 4.75 3.80
C TYR A 82 0.35 3.42 3.09
N TRP A 83 0.67 2.28 3.70
CA TRP A 83 0.33 0.95 3.18
C TRP A 83 -1.16 0.66 3.33
N THR A 84 -1.73 1.00 4.48
CA THR A 84 -3.18 0.87 4.74
C THR A 84 -3.96 1.75 3.78
N VAL A 85 -3.52 2.99 3.55
CA VAL A 85 -4.17 3.89 2.59
C VAL A 85 -4.09 3.34 1.16
N ALA A 86 -2.94 2.79 0.74
CA ALA A 86 -2.81 2.14 -0.56
C ALA A 86 -3.75 0.92 -0.68
N GLY A 87 -3.81 0.09 0.36
CA GLY A 87 -4.71 -1.06 0.43
C GLY A 87 -6.19 -0.67 0.35
N LEU A 88 -6.61 0.37 1.05
CA LEU A 88 -7.99 0.89 0.98
C LEU A 88 -8.37 1.41 -0.41
N ARG A 89 -7.41 1.96 -1.17
CA ARG A 89 -7.66 2.40 -2.56
C ARG A 89 -7.81 1.23 -3.52
N ILE A 90 -6.98 0.21 -3.37
CA ILE A 90 -7.13 -1.03 -4.13
C ILE A 90 -8.47 -1.68 -3.76
N LEU A 91 -8.83 -1.72 -2.48
CA LEU A 91 -10.13 -2.19 -2.01
C LEU A 91 -11.29 -1.43 -2.69
N SER A 92 -11.22 -0.11 -2.76
CA SER A 92 -12.22 0.73 -3.44
C SER A 92 -12.38 0.36 -4.92
N HIS A 93 -11.26 0.12 -5.60
CA HIS A 93 -11.28 -0.29 -7.01
C HIS A 93 -11.90 -1.69 -7.19
N VAL A 94 -11.48 -2.66 -6.37
CA VAL A 94 -12.04 -4.02 -6.39
C VAL A 94 -13.54 -4.00 -6.08
N ALA A 95 -13.97 -3.21 -5.08
CA ALA A 95 -15.37 -3.06 -4.72
C ALA A 95 -16.20 -2.50 -5.88
N LYS A 96 -15.65 -1.52 -6.60
CA LYS A 96 -16.30 -0.96 -7.80
C LYS A 96 -16.44 -2.02 -8.90
N LEU A 97 -15.40 -2.78 -9.20
CA LEU A 97 -15.44 -3.87 -10.19
C LEU A 97 -16.47 -4.94 -9.79
N CYS A 98 -16.48 -5.34 -8.52
CA CYS A 98 -17.44 -6.31 -7.99
C CYS A 98 -18.89 -5.80 -8.08
N ALA A 99 -19.12 -4.50 -7.78
CA ALA A 99 -20.43 -3.88 -7.92
C ALA A 99 -20.89 -3.82 -9.38
N GLN A 100 -20.00 -3.51 -10.32
CA GLN A 100 -20.29 -3.50 -11.77
C GLN A 100 -20.68 -4.87 -12.30
N THR A 101 -20.00 -5.90 -11.85
CA THR A 101 -20.24 -7.29 -12.30
C THR A 101 -21.24 -8.04 -11.43
N ASN A 102 -21.76 -7.41 -10.38
CA ASN A 102 -22.63 -8.04 -9.38
C ASN A 102 -22.02 -9.31 -8.75
N THR A 103 -20.72 -9.26 -8.47
CA THR A 103 -19.97 -10.38 -7.88
C THR A 103 -19.86 -10.17 -6.36
N ARG A 104 -20.23 -11.19 -5.57
CA ARG A 104 -20.12 -11.13 -4.10
C ARG A 104 -18.67 -10.87 -3.70
N MET A 105 -18.45 -9.91 -2.81
CA MET A 105 -17.15 -9.54 -2.30
C MET A 105 -17.08 -9.76 -0.79
N ILE A 106 -16.07 -10.49 -0.34
CA ILE A 106 -15.81 -10.73 1.08
C ILE A 106 -14.56 -9.97 1.48
N VAL A 107 -14.65 -9.20 2.55
CA VAL A 107 -13.54 -8.38 3.05
C VAL A 107 -13.22 -8.77 4.49
N PRO A 108 -12.39 -9.79 4.71
CA PRO A 108 -11.95 -10.13 6.06
C PRO A 108 -11.15 -8.96 6.65
N THR A 109 -11.52 -8.55 7.84
CA THR A 109 -10.89 -7.43 8.53
C THR A 109 -10.25 -7.87 9.83
N GLY A 110 -9.18 -7.24 10.21
CA GLY A 110 -8.48 -7.49 11.45
C GLY A 110 -7.46 -6.41 11.70
N GLY A 111 -6.77 -6.49 12.81
CA GLY A 111 -5.74 -5.52 13.16
C GLY A 111 -5.72 -5.19 14.63
N SER A 112 -4.65 -4.58 15.08
CA SER A 112 -4.52 -4.10 16.45
C SER A 112 -5.41 -2.86 16.69
N THR A 113 -4.97 -1.91 17.46
CA THR A 113 -5.74 -0.70 17.81
C THR A 113 -6.23 0.09 16.59
N GLY A 114 -5.51 0.05 15.46
CA GLY A 114 -5.89 0.79 14.24
C GLY A 114 -7.11 0.23 13.52
N SER A 115 -7.46 -1.04 13.72
CA SER A 115 -8.59 -1.66 13.04
C SER A 115 -9.94 -1.00 13.39
N PHE A 116 -10.09 -0.49 14.61
CA PHE A 116 -11.30 0.23 15.03
C PHE A 116 -11.52 1.52 14.24
N ILE A 117 -10.45 2.12 13.72
CA ILE A 117 -10.51 3.34 12.91
C ILE A 117 -10.63 3.00 11.43
N VAL A 118 -9.87 2.00 10.96
CA VAL A 118 -9.76 1.65 9.54
C VAL A 118 -10.97 0.86 9.05
N ARG A 119 -11.50 -0.07 9.88
CA ARG A 119 -12.66 -0.91 9.49
C ARG A 119 -13.91 -0.09 9.11
N PRO A 120 -14.37 0.91 9.89
CA PRO A 120 -15.52 1.72 9.48
C PRO A 120 -15.30 2.44 8.14
N VAL A 121 -14.08 2.91 7.89
CA VAL A 121 -13.73 3.55 6.61
C VAL A 121 -13.77 2.53 5.46
N ALA A 122 -13.27 1.31 5.66
CA ALA A 122 -13.35 0.24 4.68
C ALA A 122 -14.80 -0.15 4.36
N VAL A 123 -15.64 -0.25 5.39
CA VAL A 123 -17.09 -0.53 5.23
C VAL A 123 -17.75 0.55 4.38
N GLU A 124 -17.49 1.82 4.70
CA GLU A 124 -18.06 2.96 3.97
C GLU A 124 -17.58 3.01 2.52
N ILE A 125 -16.29 2.69 2.27
CA ILE A 125 -15.74 2.61 0.91
C ILE A 125 -16.47 1.55 0.08
N VAL A 126 -16.67 0.35 0.63
CA VAL A 126 -17.33 -0.75 -0.09
C VAL A 126 -18.80 -0.39 -0.31
N LYS A 127 -19.50 0.08 0.71
CA LYS A 127 -20.89 0.51 0.61
C LYS A 127 -21.09 1.56 -0.47
N ASN A 128 -20.29 2.63 -0.43
CA ASN A 128 -20.35 3.71 -1.43
C ASN A 128 -20.07 3.21 -2.87
N ALA A 129 -19.20 2.22 -3.04
CA ALA A 129 -18.94 1.63 -4.35
C ALA A 129 -20.20 0.92 -4.91
N TRP A 130 -20.93 0.17 -4.08
CA TRP A 130 -22.17 -0.49 -4.48
C TRP A 130 -23.31 0.52 -4.73
N GLU A 131 -23.43 1.54 -3.90
CA GLU A 131 -24.43 2.61 -4.08
C GLU A 131 -24.17 3.41 -5.37
N ALA A 132 -22.90 3.73 -5.67
CA ALA A 132 -22.52 4.47 -6.86
C ALA A 132 -22.84 3.73 -8.17
N GLU A 133 -22.80 2.39 -8.17
CA GLU A 133 -23.17 1.56 -9.31
C GLU A 133 -24.69 1.23 -9.34
N GLY A 134 -25.47 1.84 -8.44
CA GLY A 134 -26.93 1.68 -8.38
C GLY A 134 -27.41 0.32 -7.87
N ARG A 135 -26.57 -0.39 -7.11
CA ARG A 135 -26.84 -1.74 -6.57
C ARG A 135 -26.63 -1.84 -5.06
N PRO A 136 -27.28 -1.00 -4.26
CA PRO A 136 -27.07 -0.99 -2.81
C PRO A 136 -27.41 -2.32 -2.14
N GLU A 137 -28.28 -3.12 -2.72
CA GLU A 137 -28.68 -4.44 -2.23
C GLU A 137 -27.56 -5.50 -2.33
N GLY A 138 -26.55 -5.27 -3.16
CA GLY A 138 -25.38 -6.15 -3.26
C GLY A 138 -24.40 -5.98 -2.10
N PHE A 139 -24.50 -4.87 -1.35
CA PHE A 139 -23.68 -4.66 -0.17
C PHE A 139 -24.25 -5.44 1.04
N ASN A 140 -23.38 -6.23 1.67
CA ASN A 140 -23.72 -6.92 2.90
C ASN A 140 -22.59 -6.76 3.93
N GLU A 141 -22.85 -6.08 5.03
CA GLU A 141 -21.86 -5.84 6.08
C GLU A 141 -21.35 -7.15 6.72
N ASN A 142 -22.15 -8.23 6.71
CA ASN A 142 -21.72 -9.53 7.21
C ASN A 142 -20.60 -10.15 6.36
N ASP A 143 -20.41 -9.71 5.11
CA ASP A 143 -19.28 -10.10 4.28
C ASP A 143 -17.98 -9.33 4.63
N MET A 144 -18.03 -8.49 5.67
CA MET A 144 -16.88 -7.78 6.22
C MET A 144 -16.60 -8.16 7.69
N PRO A 145 -16.37 -9.46 7.98
CA PRO A 145 -16.20 -9.93 9.34
C PRO A 145 -14.92 -9.37 9.97
N PHE A 146 -15.01 -8.94 11.23
CA PHE A 146 -13.84 -8.71 12.05
C PHE A 146 -13.36 -10.04 12.62
N LEU A 147 -12.16 -10.48 12.24
CA LEU A 147 -11.63 -11.79 12.61
C LEU A 147 -10.90 -11.77 13.95
N SER A 148 -9.89 -10.92 14.08
CA SER A 148 -9.10 -10.86 15.31
C SER A 148 -8.24 -9.60 15.41
N GLY A 149 -7.94 -9.22 16.66
CA GLY A 149 -6.89 -8.27 17.00
C GLY A 149 -5.48 -8.87 17.03
N SER A 150 -5.35 -10.20 16.93
CA SER A 150 -4.07 -10.90 16.86
C SER A 150 -3.77 -11.31 15.42
N GLN A 151 -2.56 -11.05 14.95
CA GLN A 151 -2.13 -11.26 13.58
C GLN A 151 -2.31 -12.71 13.09
N PHE A 152 -1.81 -13.69 13.86
CA PHE A 152 -1.92 -15.10 13.49
C PHE A 152 -3.35 -15.62 13.58
N ALA A 153 -4.14 -15.13 14.54
CA ALA A 153 -5.55 -15.48 14.65
C ALA A 153 -6.36 -14.88 13.49
N MET A 154 -6.04 -13.67 13.04
CA MET A 154 -6.61 -13.10 11.82
C MET A 154 -6.26 -13.94 10.60
N GLY A 155 -4.98 -14.30 10.42
CA GLY A 155 -4.53 -15.13 9.32
C GLY A 155 -5.23 -16.50 9.30
N SER A 156 -5.39 -17.12 10.46
CA SER A 156 -6.12 -18.40 10.58
C SER A 156 -7.60 -18.26 10.24
N GLY A 157 -8.25 -17.20 10.71
CA GLY A 157 -9.65 -16.90 10.37
C GLY A 157 -9.82 -16.60 8.88
N TYR A 158 -8.87 -15.88 8.29
CA TYR A 158 -8.85 -15.61 6.85
C TYR A 158 -8.71 -16.91 6.04
N ALA A 159 -7.78 -17.78 6.44
CA ALA A 159 -7.62 -19.12 5.85
C ALA A 159 -8.91 -19.95 5.95
N GLY A 160 -9.60 -19.87 7.08
CA GLY A 160 -10.92 -20.51 7.26
C GLY A 160 -11.96 -20.02 6.26
N ILE A 161 -12.03 -18.71 5.99
CA ILE A 161 -12.91 -18.13 4.96
C ILE A 161 -12.53 -18.65 3.56
N LEU A 162 -11.24 -18.69 3.22
CA LEU A 162 -10.79 -19.19 1.92
C LEU A 162 -11.19 -20.67 1.70
N LEU A 163 -11.05 -21.49 2.74
CA LEU A 163 -11.41 -22.91 2.67
C LEU A 163 -12.92 -23.13 2.55
N SER A 164 -13.74 -22.34 3.24
CA SER A 164 -15.20 -22.47 3.24
C SER A 164 -15.84 -21.88 1.98
N GLU A 165 -15.42 -20.68 1.58
CA GLU A 165 -16.06 -19.94 0.48
C GLU A 165 -15.47 -20.28 -0.89
N ARG A 166 -14.24 -20.83 -0.94
CA ARG A 166 -13.51 -21.20 -2.16
C ARG A 166 -13.60 -20.12 -3.24
N PRO A 167 -13.09 -18.91 -2.96
CA PRO A 167 -13.21 -17.77 -3.86
C PRO A 167 -12.57 -18.04 -5.22
N GLY A 168 -12.98 -17.28 -6.23
CA GLY A 168 -12.32 -17.27 -7.53
C GLY A 168 -11.00 -16.50 -7.52
N SER A 169 -10.91 -15.46 -6.69
CA SER A 169 -9.69 -14.68 -6.49
C SER A 169 -9.53 -14.21 -5.05
N MET A 170 -8.27 -14.07 -4.64
CA MET A 170 -7.85 -13.51 -3.36
C MET A 170 -6.88 -12.36 -3.62
N ILE A 171 -7.21 -11.19 -3.10
CA ILE A 171 -6.42 -9.96 -3.24
C ILE A 171 -6.03 -9.48 -1.85
N LEU A 172 -4.75 -9.57 -1.52
CA LEU A 172 -4.19 -9.08 -0.27
C LEU A 172 -3.36 -7.83 -0.55
N ALA A 173 -3.97 -6.67 -0.41
CA ALA A 173 -3.34 -5.38 -0.62
C ALA A 173 -3.11 -4.65 0.71
N GLY A 174 -2.04 -3.85 0.78
CA GLY A 174 -1.73 -3.07 1.96
C GLY A 174 -0.82 -3.77 2.97
N SER A 175 -0.88 -3.34 4.23
CA SER A 175 0.06 -3.80 5.26
C SER A 175 -0.14 -5.28 5.58
N SER A 176 0.90 -6.08 5.41
CA SER A 176 0.89 -7.51 5.68
C SER A 176 2.29 -7.99 6.10
N ALA A 177 2.33 -8.99 6.97
CA ALA A 177 3.58 -9.59 7.43
C ALA A 177 3.51 -11.12 7.36
N ALA A 178 3.82 -11.84 8.44
CA ALA A 178 3.88 -13.30 8.44
C ALA A 178 2.54 -14.00 8.14
N ASP A 179 1.43 -13.36 8.45
CA ASP A 179 0.06 -13.80 8.12
C ASP A 179 -0.16 -13.98 6.61
N ALA A 180 0.43 -13.10 5.79
CA ALA A 180 0.27 -13.12 4.35
C ALA A 180 0.74 -14.43 3.70
N MET A 181 1.79 -15.05 4.22
CA MET A 181 2.30 -16.32 3.71
C MET A 181 1.30 -17.45 3.89
N MET A 182 0.68 -17.54 5.07
CA MET A 182 -0.33 -18.55 5.37
C MET A 182 -1.59 -18.33 4.51
N ILE A 183 -2.00 -17.09 4.34
CA ILE A 183 -3.16 -16.72 3.51
C ILE A 183 -2.90 -17.09 2.04
N ALA A 184 -1.73 -16.74 1.49
CA ALA A 184 -1.37 -17.03 0.12
C ALA A 184 -1.29 -18.55 -0.15
N GLU A 185 -0.70 -19.32 0.77
CA GLU A 185 -0.64 -20.78 0.65
C GLU A 185 -2.02 -21.42 0.60
N VAL A 186 -2.92 -21.02 1.51
CA VAL A 186 -4.30 -21.55 1.52
C VAL A 186 -5.07 -21.10 0.27
N SER A 187 -4.83 -19.88 -0.20
CA SER A 187 -5.43 -19.39 -1.45
C SER A 187 -5.05 -20.26 -2.65
N ASN A 188 -3.78 -20.66 -2.75
CA ASN A 188 -3.32 -21.60 -3.78
C ASN A 188 -3.97 -22.97 -3.63
N GLN A 189 -4.09 -23.49 -2.41
CA GLN A 189 -4.71 -24.79 -2.16
C GLN A 189 -6.17 -24.85 -2.61
N VAL A 190 -6.92 -23.77 -2.47
CA VAL A 190 -8.31 -23.68 -2.94
C VAL A 190 -8.45 -23.34 -4.44
N GLY A 191 -7.31 -23.05 -5.11
CA GLY A 191 -7.25 -22.73 -6.53
C GLY A 191 -7.76 -21.33 -6.88
N ALA A 192 -7.69 -20.38 -5.96
CA ALA A 192 -8.02 -18.99 -6.20
C ALA A 192 -6.84 -18.27 -6.86
N ILE A 193 -7.13 -17.32 -7.75
CA ILE A 193 -6.10 -16.42 -8.29
C ILE A 193 -5.61 -15.52 -7.16
N THR A 194 -4.33 -15.63 -6.85
CA THR A 194 -3.73 -15.00 -5.69
C THR A 194 -2.92 -13.76 -6.09
N ILE A 195 -3.36 -12.59 -5.63
CA ILE A 195 -2.68 -11.31 -5.86
C ILE A 195 -2.26 -10.75 -4.50
N THR A 196 -0.97 -10.52 -4.29
CA THR A 196 -0.45 -10.03 -3.01
C THR A 196 0.40 -8.77 -3.17
N SER A 197 0.46 -8.00 -2.10
CA SER A 197 1.29 -6.80 -2.00
C SER A 197 2.16 -6.87 -0.74
N PRO A 198 3.32 -7.54 -0.78
CA PRO A 198 4.20 -7.63 0.37
C PRO A 198 4.76 -6.26 0.76
N THR A 199 4.53 -5.88 2.00
CA THR A 199 5.05 -4.63 2.58
C THR A 199 6.34 -4.86 3.36
N TYR A 200 6.51 -6.06 3.90
CA TYR A 200 7.70 -6.46 4.63
C TYR A 200 8.70 -7.17 3.73
N ILE A 201 9.91 -6.63 3.63
CA ILE A 201 10.94 -7.11 2.68
C ILE A 201 11.27 -8.60 2.85
N GLY A 202 11.20 -9.12 4.09
CA GLY A 202 11.44 -10.53 4.38
C GLY A 202 10.44 -11.50 3.77
N ASN A 203 9.25 -11.02 3.42
CA ASN A 203 8.17 -11.84 2.85
C ASN A 203 8.12 -11.77 1.32
N VAL A 204 8.86 -10.85 0.69
CA VAL A 204 8.78 -10.63 -0.77
C VAL A 204 9.09 -11.91 -1.54
N ALA A 205 10.19 -12.58 -1.21
CA ALA A 205 10.60 -13.80 -1.93
C ALA A 205 9.59 -14.94 -1.75
N ALA A 206 9.07 -15.13 -0.54
CA ALA A 206 8.10 -16.18 -0.25
C ALA A 206 6.75 -15.92 -0.93
N LEU A 207 6.25 -14.68 -0.87
CA LEU A 207 5.00 -14.31 -1.53
C LEU A 207 5.14 -14.30 -3.07
N ALA A 208 6.32 -14.00 -3.61
CA ALA A 208 6.60 -14.12 -5.03
C ALA A 208 6.52 -15.58 -5.53
N CYS A 209 6.79 -16.55 -4.65
CA CYS A 209 6.62 -17.97 -4.96
C CYS A 209 5.18 -18.49 -4.72
N ALA A 210 4.46 -17.86 -3.78
CA ALA A 210 3.13 -18.30 -3.35
C ALA A 210 1.98 -17.53 -4.00
N SER A 211 2.23 -16.56 -4.87
CA SER A 211 1.20 -15.73 -5.50
C SER A 211 1.33 -15.74 -7.01
N ASP A 212 0.21 -15.68 -7.72
CA ASP A 212 0.19 -15.56 -9.17
C ASP A 212 0.71 -14.19 -9.63
N TYR A 213 0.37 -13.15 -8.86
CA TYR A 213 0.80 -11.78 -9.11
C TYR A 213 1.23 -11.10 -7.82
N VAL A 214 2.34 -10.37 -7.88
CA VAL A 214 2.88 -9.66 -6.72
C VAL A 214 3.16 -8.21 -7.07
N MET A 215 2.64 -7.30 -6.25
CA MET A 215 2.96 -5.87 -6.30
C MET A 215 4.03 -5.57 -5.24
N ILE A 216 5.27 -5.49 -5.65
CA ILE A 216 6.41 -5.39 -4.73
C ILE A 216 6.61 -3.96 -4.25
N GLY A 217 6.63 -3.78 -2.93
CA GLY A 217 7.00 -2.52 -2.30
C GLY A 217 6.12 -1.36 -2.76
N GLU A 218 6.74 -0.32 -3.34
CA GLU A 218 6.02 0.88 -3.78
C GLU A 218 5.02 0.68 -4.93
N GLU A 219 5.01 -0.47 -5.61
CA GLU A 219 4.04 -0.73 -6.68
C GLU A 219 2.60 -0.68 -6.17
N ALA A 220 2.35 -1.12 -4.93
CA ALA A 220 1.03 -0.99 -4.31
C ALA A 220 0.62 0.47 -4.10
N ILE A 221 1.57 1.33 -3.70
CA ILE A 221 1.34 2.77 -3.50
C ILE A 221 1.11 3.44 -4.86
N ALA A 222 1.92 3.06 -5.87
CA ALA A 222 1.77 3.54 -7.24
C ALA A 222 0.43 3.11 -7.83
N ALA A 223 0.00 1.87 -7.60
CA ALA A 223 -1.31 1.36 -7.99
C ALA A 223 -2.45 2.19 -7.36
N GLY A 224 -2.41 2.41 -6.05
CA GLY A 224 -3.38 3.24 -5.35
C GLY A 224 -3.44 4.68 -5.87
N SER A 225 -2.29 5.26 -6.17
CA SER A 225 -2.21 6.63 -6.72
C SER A 225 -2.65 6.71 -8.18
N TYR A 226 -2.35 5.67 -8.97
CA TYR A 226 -2.84 5.55 -10.35
C TYR A 226 -4.38 5.50 -10.39
N LEU A 227 -5.00 4.76 -9.47
CA LEU A 227 -6.45 4.63 -9.37
C LEU A 227 -7.13 5.91 -8.88
N SER A 228 -6.56 6.58 -7.88
CA SER A 228 -7.15 7.79 -7.31
C SER A 228 -7.02 9.02 -8.21
N GLN A 229 -5.97 9.07 -9.06
CA GLN A 229 -5.61 10.25 -9.86
C GLN A 229 -5.46 11.54 -9.03
N ASP A 230 -5.20 11.39 -7.72
CA ASP A 230 -5.01 12.51 -6.81
C ASP A 230 -3.69 13.23 -7.12
N PRO A 231 -3.72 14.53 -7.46
CA PRO A 231 -2.52 15.28 -7.80
C PRO A 231 -1.43 15.25 -6.72
N SER A 232 -1.83 15.23 -5.44
CA SER A 232 -0.89 15.22 -4.32
C SER A 232 -0.06 13.94 -4.27
N GLN A 233 -0.71 12.81 -4.55
CA GLN A 233 -0.06 11.50 -4.52
C GLN A 233 0.78 11.25 -5.77
N LEU A 234 0.27 11.65 -6.93
CA LEU A 234 1.02 11.61 -8.18
C LEU A 234 2.31 12.46 -8.06
N ALA A 235 2.21 13.65 -7.45
CA ALA A 235 3.35 14.51 -7.18
C ALA A 235 4.35 13.85 -6.21
N SER A 236 3.86 13.20 -5.15
CA SER A 236 4.69 12.50 -4.16
C SER A 236 5.50 11.37 -4.80
N ILE A 237 4.87 10.53 -5.62
CA ILE A 237 5.57 9.44 -6.33
C ILE A 237 6.63 10.01 -7.27
N ARG A 238 6.27 11.04 -8.05
CA ARG A 238 7.24 11.67 -8.95
C ARG A 238 8.44 12.26 -8.22
N THR A 239 8.19 12.86 -7.06
CA THR A 239 9.25 13.38 -6.20
C THR A 239 10.16 12.25 -5.70
N GLN A 240 9.59 11.13 -5.26
CA GLN A 240 10.36 9.95 -4.84
C GLN A 240 11.25 9.41 -5.96
N ASP A 241 10.74 9.33 -7.19
CA ASP A 241 11.52 8.90 -8.35
C ASP A 241 12.73 9.82 -8.60
N ILE A 242 12.53 11.13 -8.52
CA ILE A 242 13.62 12.10 -8.69
C ILE A 242 14.68 11.90 -7.62
N TYR A 243 14.27 11.71 -6.36
CA TYR A 243 15.22 11.45 -5.27
C TYR A 243 15.98 10.15 -5.40
N LYS A 244 15.37 9.09 -5.95
CA LYS A 244 16.09 7.85 -6.29
C LYS A 244 17.20 8.11 -7.31
N PHE A 245 16.91 8.87 -8.37
CA PHE A 245 17.94 9.23 -9.36
C PHE A 245 19.05 10.10 -8.76
N ILE A 246 18.72 11.04 -7.88
CA ILE A 246 19.71 11.84 -7.15
C ILE A 246 20.56 10.91 -6.27
N GLY A 247 19.94 9.97 -5.53
CA GLY A 247 20.65 9.01 -4.69
C GLY A 247 21.61 8.13 -5.48
N ILE A 248 21.16 7.58 -6.62
CA ILE A 248 22.01 6.80 -7.51
C ILE A 248 23.18 7.65 -8.02
N GLY A 249 22.91 8.89 -8.43
CA GLY A 249 23.95 9.83 -8.87
C GLY A 249 24.99 10.11 -7.80
N LEU A 250 24.56 10.31 -6.54
CA LEU A 250 25.46 10.51 -5.40
C LEU A 250 26.31 9.27 -5.10
N ILE A 251 25.75 8.06 -5.21
CA ILE A 251 26.48 6.80 -5.01
C ILE A 251 27.56 6.66 -6.08
N ILE A 252 27.22 6.88 -7.35
CA ILE A 252 28.20 6.83 -8.45
C ILE A 252 29.29 7.87 -8.28
N LEU A 253 28.92 9.11 -7.94
CA LEU A 253 29.85 10.20 -7.68
C LEU A 253 30.80 9.86 -6.52
N GLY A 254 30.25 9.31 -5.42
CA GLY A 254 31.03 8.87 -4.26
C GLY A 254 32.03 7.78 -4.62
N TRP A 255 31.62 6.83 -5.43
CA TRP A 255 32.51 5.75 -5.90
C TRP A 255 33.67 6.31 -6.77
N VAL A 256 33.36 7.22 -7.69
CA VAL A 256 34.38 7.87 -8.55
C VAL A 256 35.35 8.69 -7.71
N LEU A 257 34.86 9.51 -6.79
CA LEU A 257 35.71 10.32 -5.91
C LEU A 257 36.59 9.47 -4.98
N SER A 258 36.04 8.36 -4.47
CA SER A 258 36.82 7.38 -3.69
C SER A 258 37.92 6.73 -4.52
N ALA A 259 37.66 6.39 -5.78
CA ALA A 259 38.66 5.88 -6.71
C ALA A 259 39.76 6.90 -7.03
N LEU A 260 39.48 8.20 -6.92
CA LEU A 260 40.43 9.31 -7.06
C LEU A 260 41.13 9.70 -5.74
N ASN A 261 41.01 8.88 -4.68
CA ASN A 261 41.52 9.16 -3.32
C ASN A 261 41.02 10.46 -2.70
N SER A 262 39.81 10.92 -3.07
CA SER A 262 39.19 12.11 -2.51
C SER A 262 38.21 11.72 -1.39
N THR A 263 38.35 12.34 -0.21
CA THR A 263 37.49 12.10 0.98
C THR A 263 36.31 13.08 1.07
N LEU A 264 36.11 13.96 0.08
CA LEU A 264 35.13 15.04 0.10
C LEU A 264 33.72 14.61 0.51
N ILE A 265 33.20 13.50 -0.02
CA ILE A 265 31.86 13.01 0.35
C ILE A 265 31.87 12.40 1.74
N GLN A 266 32.94 11.71 2.14
CA GLN A 266 33.06 11.17 3.49
C GLN A 266 33.08 12.29 4.54
N ASP A 267 33.81 13.36 4.24
CA ASP A 267 33.89 14.54 5.12
C ASP A 267 32.53 15.25 5.25
N ILE A 268 31.76 15.38 4.15
CA ILE A 268 30.42 15.98 4.17
C ILE A 268 29.39 15.11 4.90
N LEU A 269 29.48 13.79 4.82
CA LEU A 269 28.54 12.87 5.45
C LEU A 269 28.92 12.50 6.88
N SER A 270 30.20 12.64 7.27
CA SER A 270 30.70 12.34 8.61
C SER A 270 30.61 13.54 9.56
N THR A 271 30.37 14.75 9.05
CA THR A 271 30.09 15.97 9.81
C THR A 271 28.58 16.07 10.02
#